data_e7963b16f2991ff2fd8d1dd9df4289be
#
_entry.id   e7963b16f2991ff2fd8d1dd9df4289be
#
_cell.length_a   1.000
_cell.length_b   1.000
_cell.length_c   1.000
_cell.angle_alpha   90.00
_cell.angle_beta   90.00
_cell.angle_gamma   90.00
#
_symmetry.space_group_name_H-M   'P 1'
#
loop_
_entity.id
_entity.type
_entity.pdbx_description
1 polymer ?
#
loop_
_entity_poly.entity_id
_entity_poly.type
_entity_poly.pdbx_seq_one_letter_code
_entity_poly.pdbx_strand_id
1 'polypeptide(L)'
;MINTLIFDIDMTLVDSLDACRVGANMMARNFGLREVTREDVLKVMTLTTREFWETLWGGFEPEWLDYFVHVVVPQVRHLSKMFPEAEDILKSAKKRGFLLAVATNRANPWLDLGVLGIAKYFDTAVGCTDVPRPKPEPDMLLTVLRQLGVEASSALYAGDSPLDMRCAAAAGIRSLGLTQSDATPGMLSAAGASAVRPSLAEARDVLGC
;
A
#
# COMPACT_ATOMS: atom_id res chain seq x y z
N MET A 1 16.20 -6.70 -17.39
CA MET A 1 15.95 -7.72 -16.34
C MET A 1 15.49 -7.00 -15.09
N ILE A 2 14.49 -7.52 -14.36
CA ILE A 2 14.06 -6.91 -13.10
C ILE A 2 15.11 -7.15 -12.03
N ASN A 3 15.49 -6.09 -11.33
CA ASN A 3 16.42 -6.08 -10.20
C ASN A 3 15.92 -5.22 -9.04
N THR A 4 14.76 -4.60 -9.16
CA THR A 4 14.17 -3.71 -8.17
C THR A 4 12.72 -4.10 -7.92
N LEU A 5 12.37 -4.39 -6.67
CA LEU A 5 11.00 -4.67 -6.25
C LEU A 5 10.51 -3.52 -5.37
N ILE A 6 9.38 -2.95 -5.74
CA ILE A 6 8.72 -1.90 -5.00
C ILE A 6 7.42 -2.47 -4.47
N PHE A 7 7.06 -2.20 -3.22
CA PHE A 7 5.84 -2.72 -2.60
C PHE A 7 4.96 -1.59 -2.06
N ASP A 8 3.66 -1.76 -2.16
CA ASP A 8 2.76 -1.11 -1.23
C ASP A 8 2.83 -1.78 0.15
N ILE A 9 2.21 -1.18 1.17
CA ILE A 9 2.16 -1.73 2.53
C ILE A 9 0.81 -2.40 2.79
N ASP A 10 -0.28 -1.61 2.75
CA ASP A 10 -1.61 -2.06 3.13
C ASP A 10 -2.13 -3.12 2.17
N MET A 11 -2.67 -4.20 2.72
CA MET A 11 -3.18 -5.35 1.94
C MET A 11 -2.20 -5.89 0.88
N THR A 12 -0.92 -5.54 1.00
CA THR A 12 0.18 -6.03 0.16
C THR A 12 1.22 -6.76 1.01
N LEU A 13 1.91 -6.06 1.89
CA LEU A 13 2.85 -6.65 2.87
C LEU A 13 2.17 -6.98 4.20
N VAL A 14 1.10 -6.26 4.54
CA VAL A 14 0.38 -6.39 5.81
C VAL A 14 -1.13 -6.49 5.60
N ASP A 15 -1.79 -7.31 6.41
CA ASP A 15 -3.23 -7.21 6.66
C ASP A 15 -3.47 -6.03 7.63
N SER A 16 -3.98 -4.94 7.09
CA SER A 16 -4.31 -3.73 7.85
C SER A 16 -5.82 -3.53 8.03
N LEU A 17 -6.64 -4.49 7.63
CA LEU A 17 -8.09 -4.36 7.63
C LEU A 17 -8.66 -4.10 9.04
N ASP A 18 -8.17 -4.80 10.06
CA ASP A 18 -8.59 -4.56 11.44
C ASP A 18 -8.07 -3.21 11.99
N ALA A 19 -6.87 -2.79 11.61
CA ALA A 19 -6.35 -1.47 11.95
C ALA A 19 -7.24 -0.35 11.36
N CYS A 20 -7.59 -0.48 10.09
CA CYS A 20 -8.50 0.46 9.41
C CYS A 20 -9.88 0.48 10.05
N ARG A 21 -10.46 -0.69 10.37
CA ARG A 21 -11.77 -0.79 11.03
C ARG A 21 -11.78 -0.14 12.42
N VAL A 22 -10.78 -0.43 13.23
CA VAL A 22 -10.65 0.18 14.56
C VAL A 22 -10.47 1.68 14.43
N GLY A 23 -9.62 2.13 13.52
CA GLY A 23 -9.40 3.55 13.26
C GLY A 23 -10.66 4.26 12.79
N ALA A 24 -11.39 3.68 11.83
CA ALA A 24 -12.66 4.23 11.36
C ALA A 24 -13.69 4.33 12.50
N ASN A 25 -13.77 3.35 13.39
CA ASN A 25 -14.69 3.40 14.53
C ASN A 25 -14.25 4.39 15.63
N MET A 26 -12.96 4.69 15.76
CA MET A 26 -12.50 5.81 16.58
C MET A 26 -12.96 7.14 15.99
N MET A 27 -12.85 7.32 14.66
CA MET A 27 -13.40 8.48 13.95
C MET A 27 -14.92 8.61 14.18
N ALA A 28 -15.64 7.51 13.97
CA ALA A 28 -17.09 7.48 14.10
C ALA A 28 -17.53 7.93 15.51
N ARG A 29 -16.89 7.45 16.57
CA ARG A 29 -17.20 7.85 17.95
C ARG A 29 -16.88 9.30 18.23
N ASN A 30 -15.77 9.81 17.72
CA ASN A 30 -15.35 11.20 17.98
C ASN A 30 -16.25 12.22 17.28
N PHE A 31 -16.72 11.90 16.08
CA PHE A 31 -17.49 12.82 15.24
C PHE A 31 -18.99 12.49 15.16
N GLY A 32 -19.48 11.54 15.97
CA GLY A 32 -20.90 11.16 15.99
C GLY A 32 -21.36 10.48 14.69
N LEU A 33 -20.47 9.77 14.00
CA LEU A 33 -20.74 9.08 12.75
C LEU A 33 -21.18 7.63 13.02
N ARG A 34 -21.70 6.97 11.98
CA ARG A 34 -22.07 5.54 12.05
C ARG A 34 -20.81 4.68 12.22
N GLU A 35 -20.81 3.79 13.21
CA GLU A 35 -19.76 2.75 13.29
C GLU A 35 -19.83 1.81 12.09
N VAL A 36 -18.66 1.32 11.68
CA VAL A 36 -18.49 0.50 10.49
C VAL A 36 -18.07 -0.93 10.83
N THR A 37 -18.54 -1.88 10.03
CA THR A 37 -18.20 -3.28 10.13
C THR A 37 -16.89 -3.58 9.35
N ARG A 38 -16.37 -4.79 9.51
CA ARG A 38 -15.23 -5.27 8.73
C ARG A 38 -15.55 -5.30 7.23
N GLU A 39 -16.78 -5.68 6.89
CA GLU A 39 -17.24 -5.73 5.50
C GLU A 39 -17.37 -4.32 4.88
N ASP A 40 -17.86 -3.34 5.64
CA ASP A 40 -17.91 -1.95 5.18
C ASP A 40 -16.51 -1.44 4.83
N VAL A 41 -15.53 -1.68 5.70
CA VAL A 41 -14.15 -1.23 5.48
C VAL A 41 -13.50 -1.96 4.30
N LEU A 42 -13.69 -3.27 4.18
CA LEU A 42 -13.13 -4.05 3.08
C LEU A 42 -13.53 -3.46 1.71
N LYS A 43 -14.77 -3.07 1.54
CA LYS A 43 -15.31 -2.50 0.29
C LYS A 43 -14.69 -1.16 -0.12
N VAL A 44 -13.99 -0.49 0.80
CA VAL A 44 -13.41 0.84 0.56
C VAL A 44 -11.88 0.88 0.70
N MET A 45 -11.25 -0.25 1.07
CA MET A 45 -9.79 -0.32 1.28
C MET A 45 -8.96 0.10 0.06
N THR A 46 -9.50 -0.10 -1.15
CA THR A 46 -8.83 0.22 -2.41
C THR A 46 -9.03 1.66 -2.88
N LEU A 47 -9.73 2.47 -2.11
CA LEU A 47 -10.04 3.87 -2.41
C LEU A 47 -9.00 4.83 -1.79
N THR A 48 -8.99 6.08 -2.27
CA THR A 48 -8.25 7.15 -1.58
C THR A 48 -8.90 7.46 -0.22
N THR A 49 -8.16 8.07 0.71
CA THR A 49 -8.69 8.42 2.04
C THR A 49 -9.97 9.27 1.95
N ARG A 50 -10.04 10.19 1.01
CA ARG A 50 -11.24 11.00 0.78
C ARG A 50 -12.41 10.13 0.33
N GLU A 51 -12.25 9.36 -0.73
CA GLU A 51 -13.30 8.47 -1.26
C GLU A 51 -13.74 7.43 -0.24
N PHE A 52 -12.82 6.92 0.57
CA PHE A 52 -13.09 6.01 1.69
C PHE A 52 -14.12 6.63 2.66
N TRP A 53 -13.88 7.87 3.12
CA TRP A 53 -14.80 8.52 4.05
C TRP A 53 -16.08 9.03 3.39
N GLU A 54 -16.00 9.56 2.18
CA GLU A 54 -17.19 9.94 1.41
C GLU A 54 -18.12 8.73 1.18
N THR A 55 -17.55 7.54 0.91
CA THR A 55 -18.34 6.31 0.72
C THR A 55 -18.95 5.80 2.04
N LEU A 56 -18.20 5.84 3.14
CA LEU A 56 -18.68 5.35 4.44
C LEU A 56 -19.68 6.30 5.10
N TRP A 57 -19.46 7.62 4.99
CA TRP A 57 -20.17 8.61 5.79
C TRP A 57 -20.76 9.79 5.00
N GLY A 58 -20.58 9.81 3.69
CA GLY A 58 -21.17 10.83 2.81
C GLY A 58 -20.45 12.17 2.84
N GLY A 59 -19.24 12.25 3.41
CA GLY A 59 -18.49 13.51 3.51
C GLY A 59 -17.01 13.34 3.77
N PHE A 60 -16.30 14.46 3.69
CA PHE A 60 -14.89 14.60 4.02
C PHE A 60 -14.67 16.00 4.61
N GLU A 61 -14.30 16.07 5.88
CA GLU A 61 -13.99 17.32 6.55
C GLU A 61 -12.48 17.42 6.87
N PRO A 62 -11.85 18.60 6.71
CA PRO A 62 -10.42 18.79 7.04
C PRO A 62 -10.08 18.39 8.48
N GLU A 63 -10.99 18.64 9.43
CA GLU A 63 -10.86 18.26 10.84
C GLU A 63 -10.75 16.74 11.02
N TRP A 64 -11.45 15.97 10.18
CA TRP A 64 -11.38 14.51 10.21
C TRP A 64 -9.98 14.02 9.84
N LEU A 65 -9.36 14.65 8.83
CA LEU A 65 -8.01 14.29 8.40
C LEU A 65 -6.98 14.59 9.50
N ASP A 66 -7.08 15.75 10.13
CA ASP A 66 -6.19 16.14 11.23
C ASP A 66 -6.28 15.17 12.41
N TYR A 67 -7.49 14.87 12.86
CA TYR A 67 -7.73 13.91 13.94
C TYR A 67 -7.24 12.49 13.54
N PHE A 68 -7.51 12.06 12.32
CA PHE A 68 -7.06 10.75 11.83
C PHE A 68 -5.54 10.64 11.86
N VAL A 69 -4.83 11.61 11.30
CA VAL A 69 -3.37 11.57 11.21
C VAL A 69 -2.71 11.67 12.59
N HIS A 70 -3.17 12.57 13.46
CA HIS A 70 -2.49 12.89 14.71
C HIS A 70 -2.97 12.07 15.90
N VAL A 71 -4.20 11.56 15.88
CA VAL A 71 -4.77 10.80 17.00
C VAL A 71 -4.98 9.34 16.66
N VAL A 72 -5.64 9.04 15.54
CA VAL A 72 -6.06 7.67 15.21
C VAL A 72 -4.86 6.82 14.75
N VAL A 73 -4.13 7.27 13.72
CA VAL A 73 -3.03 6.51 13.12
C VAL A 73 -1.98 6.04 14.15
N PRO A 74 -1.52 6.88 15.10
CA PRO A 74 -0.58 6.43 16.12
C PRO A 74 -1.11 5.30 17.00
N GLN A 75 -2.43 5.29 17.25
CA GLN A 75 -3.05 4.30 18.13
C GLN A 75 -3.35 2.96 17.44
N VAL A 76 -3.58 2.94 16.12
CA VAL A 76 -3.96 1.72 15.41
C VAL A 76 -2.84 1.07 14.61
N ARG A 77 -1.71 1.77 14.40
CA ARG A 77 -0.59 1.31 13.58
C ARG A 77 -0.11 -0.08 13.95
N HIS A 78 -0.03 -0.40 15.23
CA HIS A 78 0.44 -1.69 15.74
C HIS A 78 -0.55 -2.85 15.52
N LEU A 79 -1.76 -2.57 15.08
CA LEU A 79 -2.78 -3.59 14.76
C LEU A 79 -2.59 -4.21 13.38
N SER A 80 -1.83 -3.55 12.49
CA SER A 80 -1.45 -4.12 11.20
C SER A 80 -0.53 -5.32 11.40
N LYS A 81 -0.82 -6.44 10.74
CA LYS A 81 -0.07 -7.69 10.86
C LYS A 81 0.53 -8.06 9.51
N MET A 82 1.80 -8.43 9.50
CA MET A 82 2.42 -8.93 8.27
C MET A 82 1.70 -10.18 7.75
N PHE A 83 1.55 -10.26 6.43
CA PHE A 83 1.20 -11.53 5.81
C PHE A 83 2.32 -12.56 6.07
N PRO A 84 1.98 -13.83 6.31
CA PRO A 84 2.96 -14.83 6.76
C PRO A 84 4.18 -14.94 5.85
N GLU A 85 4.02 -14.80 4.55
CA GLU A 85 5.07 -14.97 3.54
C GLU A 85 5.90 -13.70 3.29
N ALA A 86 5.42 -12.54 3.75
CA ALA A 86 6.01 -11.24 3.38
C ALA A 86 7.50 -11.15 3.76
N GLU A 87 7.85 -11.48 5.01
CA GLU A 87 9.24 -11.39 5.45
C GLU A 87 10.17 -12.35 4.71
N ASP A 88 9.71 -13.57 4.41
CA ASP A 88 10.51 -14.56 3.69
C ASP A 88 10.77 -14.14 2.24
N ILE A 89 9.78 -13.49 1.60
CA ILE A 89 9.93 -12.90 0.26
C ILE A 89 10.96 -11.79 0.30
N LEU A 90 10.88 -10.85 1.26
CA LEU A 90 11.85 -9.77 1.40
C LEU A 90 13.27 -10.30 1.64
N LYS A 91 13.44 -11.29 2.53
CA LYS A 91 14.72 -11.97 2.78
C LYS A 91 15.29 -12.62 1.53
N SER A 92 14.44 -13.37 0.80
CA SER A 92 14.83 -14.05 -0.42
C SER A 92 15.29 -13.06 -1.49
N ALA A 93 14.51 -11.99 -1.72
CA ALA A 93 14.84 -10.95 -2.68
C ALA A 93 16.17 -10.25 -2.34
N LYS A 94 16.38 -9.87 -1.07
CA LYS A 94 17.67 -9.28 -0.64
C LYS A 94 18.85 -10.23 -0.86
N LYS A 95 18.69 -11.53 -0.52
CA LYS A 95 19.73 -12.55 -0.75
C LYS A 95 20.10 -12.70 -2.22
N ARG A 96 19.16 -12.45 -3.12
CA ARG A 96 19.36 -12.47 -4.58
C ARG A 96 19.87 -11.15 -5.15
N GLY A 97 20.12 -10.16 -4.32
CA GLY A 97 20.67 -8.86 -4.72
C GLY A 97 19.67 -7.86 -5.28
N PHE A 98 18.35 -8.07 -5.05
CA PHE A 98 17.35 -7.08 -5.43
C PHE A 98 17.45 -5.82 -4.55
N LEU A 99 17.25 -4.66 -5.16
CA LEU A 99 16.89 -3.44 -4.45
C LEU A 99 15.41 -3.52 -4.04
N LEU A 100 15.12 -3.16 -2.80
CA LEU A 100 13.77 -3.18 -2.27
C LEU A 100 13.32 -1.78 -1.86
N ALA A 101 12.12 -1.42 -2.25
CA ALA A 101 11.53 -0.12 -1.90
C ALA A 101 10.07 -0.24 -1.49
N VAL A 102 9.58 0.81 -0.84
CA VAL A 102 8.16 1.01 -0.54
C VAL A 102 7.66 2.28 -1.23
N ALA A 103 6.44 2.20 -1.79
CA ALA A 103 5.65 3.34 -2.24
C ALA A 103 4.21 3.18 -1.73
N THR A 104 3.80 4.00 -0.76
CA THR A 104 2.54 3.83 -0.04
C THR A 104 1.83 5.16 0.24
N ASN A 105 0.49 5.14 0.30
CA ASN A 105 -0.28 6.30 0.73
C ASN A 105 -0.22 6.59 2.25
N ARG A 106 0.56 5.81 3.03
CA ARG A 106 0.89 6.16 4.41
C ARG A 106 1.82 7.37 4.46
N ALA A 107 1.67 8.22 5.49
CA ALA A 107 2.45 9.44 5.62
C ALA A 107 3.92 9.20 6.04
N ASN A 108 4.18 8.17 6.85
CA ASN A 108 5.53 7.90 7.38
C ASN A 108 5.87 6.40 7.23
N PRO A 109 6.25 5.95 6.02
CA PRO A 109 6.54 4.54 5.77
C PRO A 109 7.71 3.99 6.61
N TRP A 110 8.76 4.77 6.86
CA TRP A 110 9.88 4.32 7.67
C TRP A 110 9.50 3.98 9.11
N LEU A 111 8.60 4.76 9.70
CA LEU A 111 8.08 4.46 11.03
C LEU A 111 7.23 3.17 11.01
N ASP A 112 6.40 2.99 9.99
CA ASP A 112 5.58 1.78 9.84
C ASP A 112 6.45 0.53 9.65
N LEU A 113 7.47 0.60 8.77
CA LEU A 113 8.42 -0.48 8.55
C LEU A 113 9.23 -0.80 9.81
N GLY A 114 9.55 0.21 10.63
CA GLY A 114 10.21 0.04 11.92
C GLY A 114 9.34 -0.71 12.93
N VAL A 115 8.07 -0.35 13.05
CA VAL A 115 7.08 -1.05 13.91
C VAL A 115 6.90 -2.50 13.47
N LEU A 116 6.90 -2.76 12.16
CA LEU A 116 6.81 -4.12 11.59
C LEU A 116 8.12 -4.92 11.69
N GLY A 117 9.24 -4.29 12.05
CA GLY A 117 10.56 -4.94 12.16
C GLY A 117 11.22 -5.27 10.82
N ILE A 118 10.73 -4.72 9.71
CA ILE A 118 11.18 -5.02 8.35
C ILE A 118 11.95 -3.89 7.66
N ALA A 119 12.14 -2.74 8.32
CA ALA A 119 12.86 -1.59 7.77
C ALA A 119 14.26 -1.96 7.22
N LYS A 120 14.93 -2.92 7.85
CA LYS A 120 16.26 -3.43 7.47
C LYS A 120 16.35 -4.03 6.06
N TYR A 121 15.24 -4.36 5.43
CA TYR A 121 15.22 -4.95 4.09
C TYR A 121 15.13 -3.89 2.98
N PHE A 122 14.71 -2.68 3.29
CA PHE A 122 14.40 -1.66 2.29
C PHE A 122 15.55 -0.68 2.10
N ASP A 123 15.84 -0.38 0.85
CA ASP A 123 16.85 0.61 0.43
C ASP A 123 16.26 2.02 0.39
N THR A 124 14.94 2.13 0.14
CA THR A 124 14.19 3.40 0.23
C THR A 124 12.71 3.16 0.51
N ALA A 125 12.03 4.20 1.02
CA ALA A 125 10.59 4.20 1.24
C ALA A 125 10.03 5.60 1.02
N VAL A 126 8.96 5.71 0.25
CA VAL A 126 8.29 6.97 -0.13
C VAL A 126 6.82 6.90 0.28
N GLY A 127 6.39 7.87 1.06
CA GLY A 127 5.01 8.04 1.53
C GLY A 127 4.27 9.18 0.82
N CYS A 128 2.99 9.35 1.14
CA CYS A 128 2.18 10.39 0.52
C CYS A 128 2.64 11.82 0.86
N THR A 129 3.32 12.04 1.97
CA THR A 129 3.86 13.35 2.38
C THR A 129 5.18 13.70 1.70
N ASP A 130 5.83 12.74 1.04
CA ASP A 130 7.13 12.94 0.39
C ASP A 130 6.99 13.45 -1.06
N VAL A 131 5.76 13.53 -1.56
CA VAL A 131 5.46 13.89 -2.95
C VAL A 131 4.29 14.87 -3.05
N PRO A 132 4.24 15.70 -4.11
CA PRO A 132 3.11 16.61 -4.33
C PRO A 132 1.79 15.89 -4.60
N ARG A 133 1.83 14.75 -5.28
CA ARG A 133 0.65 13.99 -5.70
C ARG A 133 0.84 12.52 -5.36
N PRO A 134 0.06 12.01 -4.37
CA PRO A 134 0.08 10.60 -4.02
C PRO A 134 -0.62 9.73 -5.08
N LYS A 135 -0.61 8.41 -4.87
CA LYS A 135 -1.33 7.47 -5.76
C LYS A 135 -2.79 7.92 -5.97
N PRO A 136 -3.29 7.87 -7.21
CA PRO A 136 -2.79 7.10 -8.38
C PRO A 136 -1.73 7.79 -9.23
N GLU A 137 -1.26 9.00 -8.85
CA GLU A 137 -0.23 9.70 -9.61
C GLU A 137 1.14 9.02 -9.49
N PRO A 138 2.03 9.12 -10.50
CA PRO A 138 3.29 8.38 -10.55
C PRO A 138 4.38 8.90 -9.62
N ASP A 139 4.18 10.03 -8.96
CA ASP A 139 5.22 10.82 -8.28
C ASP A 139 6.02 9.99 -7.26
N MET A 140 5.36 9.10 -6.49
CA MET A 140 6.03 8.24 -5.52
C MET A 140 6.97 7.25 -6.21
N LEU A 141 6.50 6.56 -7.25
CA LEU A 141 7.30 5.57 -7.97
C LEU A 141 8.47 6.23 -8.71
N LEU A 142 8.24 7.38 -9.33
CA LEU A 142 9.31 8.16 -9.97
C LEU A 142 10.34 8.65 -8.93
N THR A 143 9.90 8.98 -7.71
CA THR A 143 10.80 9.34 -6.62
C THR A 143 11.64 8.15 -6.17
N VAL A 144 11.04 6.96 -6.03
CA VAL A 144 11.77 5.71 -5.73
C VAL A 144 12.83 5.43 -6.79
N LEU A 145 12.47 5.47 -8.08
CA LEU A 145 13.41 5.23 -9.17
C LEU A 145 14.60 6.19 -9.12
N ARG A 146 14.33 7.49 -8.89
CA ARG A 146 15.36 8.52 -8.77
C ARG A 146 16.28 8.29 -7.57
N GLN A 147 15.74 7.93 -6.40
CA GLN A 147 16.52 7.67 -5.18
C GLN A 147 17.43 6.46 -5.32
N LEU A 148 16.96 5.41 -6.02
CA LEU A 148 17.73 4.19 -6.25
C LEU A 148 18.64 4.27 -7.49
N GLY A 149 18.48 5.27 -8.34
CA GLY A 149 19.26 5.40 -9.59
C GLY A 149 18.94 4.31 -10.59
N VAL A 150 17.67 3.86 -10.68
CA VAL A 150 17.24 2.74 -11.53
C VAL A 150 16.21 3.19 -12.56
N GLU A 151 16.19 2.46 -13.68
CA GLU A 151 15.22 2.69 -14.76
C GLU A 151 13.90 1.95 -14.50
N ALA A 152 12.78 2.53 -14.95
CA ALA A 152 11.45 1.94 -14.82
C ALA A 152 11.37 0.50 -15.37
N SER A 153 12.08 0.22 -16.47
CA SER A 153 12.13 -1.10 -17.12
C SER A 153 12.76 -2.20 -16.25
N SER A 154 13.54 -1.83 -15.22
CA SER A 154 14.18 -2.75 -14.27
C SER A 154 13.41 -2.91 -12.95
N ALA A 155 12.30 -2.19 -12.78
CA ALA A 155 11.47 -2.24 -11.59
C ALA A 155 10.17 -3.02 -11.80
N LEU A 156 9.67 -3.60 -10.71
CA LEU A 156 8.34 -4.21 -10.59
C LEU A 156 7.67 -3.64 -9.33
N TYR A 157 6.45 -3.13 -9.48
CA TYR A 157 5.65 -2.64 -8.35
C TYR A 157 4.54 -3.64 -7.99
N ALA A 158 4.48 -4.07 -6.73
CA ALA A 158 3.44 -4.95 -6.20
C ALA A 158 2.48 -4.15 -5.31
N GLY A 159 1.18 -4.30 -5.55
CA GLY A 159 0.11 -3.65 -4.80
C GLY A 159 -1.20 -4.41 -4.95
N ASP A 160 -2.21 -4.05 -4.15
CA ASP A 160 -3.51 -4.75 -4.10
C ASP A 160 -4.65 -3.95 -4.74
N SER A 161 -4.42 -2.69 -5.12
CA SER A 161 -5.48 -1.78 -5.52
C SER A 161 -5.38 -1.31 -6.98
N PRO A 162 -6.51 -0.92 -7.59
CA PRO A 162 -6.50 -0.20 -8.87
C PRO A 162 -5.68 1.11 -8.84
N LEU A 163 -5.54 1.76 -7.66
CA LEU A 163 -4.69 2.94 -7.51
C LEU A 163 -3.21 2.62 -7.76
N ASP A 164 -2.74 1.48 -7.24
CA ASP A 164 -1.38 0.99 -7.44
C ASP A 164 -1.10 0.70 -8.91
N MET A 165 -2.02 0.01 -9.56
CA MET A 165 -1.87 -0.36 -10.96
C MET A 165 -1.81 0.88 -11.87
N ARG A 166 -2.69 1.86 -11.63
CA ARG A 166 -2.67 3.13 -12.37
C ARG A 166 -1.37 3.92 -12.11
N CYS A 167 -0.92 3.98 -10.86
CA CYS A 167 0.33 4.62 -10.48
C CYS A 167 1.52 3.99 -11.23
N ALA A 168 1.60 2.65 -11.25
CA ALA A 168 2.65 1.92 -11.95
C ALA A 168 2.60 2.15 -13.47
N ALA A 169 1.42 2.10 -14.08
CA ALA A 169 1.23 2.35 -15.51
C ALA A 169 1.67 3.76 -15.89
N ALA A 170 1.28 4.78 -15.09
CA ALA A 170 1.69 6.17 -15.31
C ALA A 170 3.20 6.39 -15.13
N ALA A 171 3.87 5.60 -14.27
CA ALA A 171 5.32 5.63 -14.07
C ALA A 171 6.09 4.80 -15.12
N GLY A 172 5.41 4.06 -15.99
CA GLY A 172 6.03 3.15 -16.95
C GLY A 172 6.66 1.90 -16.31
N ILE A 173 6.23 1.53 -15.10
CA ILE A 173 6.72 0.38 -14.33
C ILE A 173 5.75 -0.79 -14.51
N ARG A 174 6.29 -2.00 -14.68
CA ARG A 174 5.48 -3.21 -14.64
C ARG A 174 4.90 -3.42 -13.25
N SER A 175 3.65 -3.89 -13.19
CA SER A 175 2.96 -4.09 -11.92
C SER A 175 2.47 -5.51 -11.72
N LEU A 176 2.45 -5.91 -10.46
CA LEU A 176 1.85 -7.14 -9.95
C LEU A 176 0.69 -6.76 -9.05
N GLY A 177 -0.53 -7.09 -9.48
CA GLY A 177 -1.73 -6.95 -8.67
C GLY A 177 -1.93 -8.15 -7.76
N LEU A 178 -2.23 -7.91 -6.47
CA LEU A 178 -2.55 -8.94 -5.47
C LEU A 178 -4.01 -8.82 -5.05
N THR A 179 -4.78 -9.91 -5.11
CA THR A 179 -6.20 -9.90 -4.72
C THR A 179 -6.37 -10.20 -3.22
N GLN A 180 -5.60 -9.53 -2.37
CA GLN A 180 -5.64 -9.67 -0.91
C GLN A 180 -6.65 -8.71 -0.25
N SER A 181 -7.16 -7.72 -1.00
CA SER A 181 -8.28 -6.85 -0.63
C SER A 181 -9.58 -7.28 -1.30
N ASP A 182 -10.51 -6.37 -1.52
CA ASP A 182 -11.74 -6.61 -2.30
C ASP A 182 -11.55 -6.46 -3.82
N ALA A 183 -10.36 -6.07 -4.26
CA ALA A 183 -10.07 -5.93 -5.67
C ALA A 183 -10.11 -7.30 -6.39
N THR A 184 -10.90 -7.38 -7.46
CA THR A 184 -10.96 -8.57 -8.30
C THR A 184 -9.83 -8.58 -9.33
N PRO A 185 -9.45 -9.75 -9.87
CA PRO A 185 -8.48 -9.82 -10.97
C PRO A 185 -8.84 -8.92 -12.16
N GLY A 186 -10.14 -8.84 -12.48
CA GLY A 186 -10.65 -7.98 -13.56
C GLY A 186 -10.43 -6.49 -13.29
N MET A 187 -10.64 -6.03 -12.06
CA MET A 187 -10.39 -4.63 -11.65
C MET A 187 -8.92 -4.27 -11.78
N LEU A 188 -8.02 -5.13 -11.28
CA LEU A 188 -6.58 -4.90 -11.35
C LEU A 188 -6.06 -4.93 -12.79
N SER A 189 -6.52 -5.88 -13.60
CA SER A 189 -6.18 -5.96 -15.03
C SER A 189 -6.68 -4.75 -15.81
N ALA A 190 -7.91 -4.31 -15.57
CA ALA A 190 -8.46 -3.10 -16.19
C ALA A 190 -7.71 -1.82 -15.78
N ALA A 191 -7.12 -1.79 -14.59
CA ALA A 191 -6.29 -0.69 -14.11
C ALA A 191 -4.83 -0.76 -14.61
N GLY A 192 -4.44 -1.78 -15.38
CA GLY A 192 -3.13 -1.87 -16.03
C GLY A 192 -2.14 -2.84 -15.37
N ALA A 193 -2.61 -3.78 -14.53
CA ALA A 193 -1.73 -4.81 -13.96
C ALA A 193 -1.05 -5.63 -15.06
N SER A 194 0.29 -5.76 -14.97
CA SER A 194 1.07 -6.62 -15.89
C SER A 194 0.92 -8.11 -15.58
N ALA A 195 0.63 -8.42 -14.33
CA ALA A 195 0.28 -9.74 -13.82
C ALA A 195 -0.63 -9.61 -12.60
N VAL A 196 -1.45 -10.64 -12.34
CA VAL A 196 -2.30 -10.71 -11.13
C VAL A 196 -2.08 -12.06 -10.46
N ARG A 197 -1.97 -12.06 -9.13
CA ARG A 197 -1.87 -13.26 -8.29
C ARG A 197 -2.78 -13.12 -7.07
N PRO A 198 -3.24 -14.22 -6.49
CA PRO A 198 -4.08 -14.18 -5.29
C PRO A 198 -3.36 -13.61 -4.06
N SER A 199 -2.07 -13.91 -3.90
CA SER A 199 -1.27 -13.52 -2.74
C SER A 199 0.22 -13.40 -3.09
N LEU A 200 0.99 -12.88 -2.15
CA LEU A 200 2.47 -12.88 -2.24
C LEU A 200 3.05 -14.28 -2.35
N ALA A 201 2.46 -15.27 -1.66
CA ALA A 201 2.93 -16.66 -1.72
C ALA A 201 2.88 -17.22 -3.15
N GLU A 202 1.82 -16.90 -3.87
CA GLU A 202 1.58 -17.34 -5.25
C GLU A 202 2.25 -16.45 -6.31
N ALA A 203 2.90 -15.37 -5.88
CA ALA A 203 3.57 -14.39 -6.75
C ALA A 203 5.09 -14.61 -6.87
N ARG A 204 5.66 -15.63 -6.23
CA ARG A 204 7.12 -15.88 -6.20
C ARG A 204 7.75 -15.99 -7.59
N ASP A 205 7.04 -16.59 -8.54
CA ASP A 205 7.46 -16.71 -9.93
C ASP A 205 7.62 -15.33 -10.61
N VAL A 206 6.71 -14.41 -10.33
CA VAL A 206 6.70 -13.03 -10.88
C VAL A 206 7.73 -12.16 -10.15
N LEU A 207 7.86 -12.32 -8.83
CA LEU A 207 8.81 -11.58 -8.00
C LEU A 207 10.25 -12.06 -8.20
N GLY A 208 10.44 -13.23 -8.79
CA GLY A 208 11.76 -13.81 -9.01
C GLY A 208 12.45 -14.29 -7.72
N CYS A 209 11.69 -14.72 -6.70
CA CYS A 209 12.24 -15.15 -5.42
C CYS A 209 11.46 -16.33 -4.78
#